data_10ea5b76a542d68b8f8615cfe4732f08
#
_entry.id   10ea5b76a542d68b8f8615cfe4732f08
#
_cell.length_a   1.000
_cell.length_b   1.000
_cell.length_c   1.000
_cell.angle_alpha   90.00
_cell.angle_beta   90.00
_cell.angle_gamma   90.00
#
_symmetry.space_group_name_H-M   'P 1'
#
loop_
_entity.id
_entity.type
_entity.pdbx_description
1 polymer ?
#
loop_
_entity_poly.entity_id
_entity_poly.type
_entity_poly.pdbx_seq_one_letter_code
_entity_poly.pdbx_strand_id
1 'polypeptide(L)'
;MNATQAMIDLDDTEGLLAADRDGLLRAASTAGAQVRAVAAALDEGALDAVRGDDRPRTVIWVGGRGTAETAGAMLAATMGSRAAAPIVVAAEAPSWIGPLDVLILAGDDPDDPALVGAAASGVRRGARVVVAAPYDGPLREATAGRAAVLAPRLPVPDEFGLCRYLAAGLAALQSVDPKLGVDLAALADGLDAEALRNSAGREVFTNPAKALVERMSRRRVVLAGDCAATLALARHGSSILLRIAHQVAAATGLADALVALRAAADSGSVDPVEALFHDEEIDGPVAERLRVLALALDAEHSVVASRVAQLDDVDLVGAEDVPEGPGVSSAPVGAQRAEQQLAILAVRLEMAAVYLRLVRG
;
A
#
# COMPACT_ATOMS: atom_id res chain seq x y z
N MET A 1 0.78 10.52 -38.94
CA MET A 1 2.18 10.58 -38.50
C MET A 1 2.18 10.21 -37.02
N ASN A 2 2.44 8.95 -36.70
CA ASN A 2 2.64 8.53 -35.33
C ASN A 2 4.04 8.99 -34.93
N ALA A 3 4.14 10.06 -34.14
CA ALA A 3 5.37 10.37 -33.44
C ALA A 3 5.59 9.19 -32.47
N THR A 4 6.61 8.40 -32.73
CA THR A 4 7.13 7.45 -31.75
C THR A 4 7.53 8.28 -30.55
N GLN A 5 6.74 8.29 -29.51
CA GLN A 5 7.03 9.00 -28.27
C GLN A 5 8.32 8.36 -27.75
N ALA A 6 9.42 9.10 -27.70
CA ALA A 6 10.67 8.58 -27.20
C ALA A 6 10.44 8.18 -25.73
N MET A 7 10.74 6.94 -25.38
CA MET A 7 10.72 6.49 -23.99
C MET A 7 11.70 7.36 -23.18
N ILE A 8 11.23 7.95 -22.09
CA ILE A 8 12.07 8.72 -21.17
C ILE A 8 12.95 7.74 -20.39
N ASP A 9 14.24 8.03 -20.31
CA ASP A 9 15.16 7.26 -19.48
C ASP A 9 14.85 7.47 -17.99
N LEU A 10 14.91 6.41 -17.20
CA LEU A 10 14.71 6.50 -15.75
C LEU A 10 15.74 7.37 -15.03
N ASP A 11 16.94 7.55 -15.61
CA ASP A 11 17.98 8.42 -15.07
C ASP A 11 17.92 9.85 -15.63
N ASP A 12 17.04 10.13 -16.59
CA ASP A 12 16.73 11.48 -17.06
C ASP A 12 15.80 12.21 -16.07
N THR A 13 16.39 12.80 -15.03
CA THR A 13 15.65 13.54 -13.99
C THR A 13 14.82 14.68 -14.57
N GLU A 14 15.36 15.45 -15.52
CA GLU A 14 14.67 16.60 -16.10
C GLU A 14 13.48 16.14 -16.96
N GLY A 15 13.68 15.10 -17.76
CA GLY A 15 12.64 14.48 -18.57
C GLY A 15 11.50 13.93 -17.73
N LEU A 16 11.81 13.21 -16.65
CA LEU A 16 10.81 12.67 -15.72
C LEU A 16 9.98 13.78 -15.06
N LEU A 17 10.63 14.85 -14.57
CA LEU A 17 9.94 15.97 -13.94
C LEU A 17 9.10 16.77 -14.94
N ALA A 18 9.58 16.94 -16.17
CA ALA A 18 8.82 17.62 -17.24
C ALA A 18 7.59 16.80 -17.70
N ALA A 19 7.67 15.47 -17.64
CA ALA A 19 6.57 14.58 -17.97
C ALA A 19 5.51 14.49 -16.85
N ASP A 20 5.88 14.72 -15.60
CA ASP A 20 4.98 14.66 -14.43
C ASP A 20 4.10 15.91 -14.32
N ARG A 21 3.28 16.15 -15.35
CA ARG A 21 2.38 17.31 -15.43
C ARG A 21 1.29 17.32 -14.37
N ASP A 22 0.89 16.13 -13.93
CA ASP A 22 -0.16 15.94 -12.92
C ASP A 22 0.40 16.02 -11.49
N GLY A 23 1.75 16.10 -11.31
CA GLY A 23 2.41 16.15 -10.01
C GLY A 23 2.29 14.86 -9.20
N LEU A 24 2.19 13.71 -9.86
CA LEU A 24 1.97 12.42 -9.22
C LEU A 24 3.16 11.97 -8.37
N LEU A 25 4.41 12.27 -8.78
CA LEU A 25 5.60 12.00 -7.96
C LEU A 25 5.53 12.75 -6.63
N ARG A 26 5.11 14.02 -6.69
CA ARG A 26 4.91 14.82 -5.47
C ARG A 26 3.78 14.24 -4.63
N ALA A 27 2.65 13.86 -5.24
CA ALA A 27 1.53 13.27 -4.52
C ALA A 27 1.92 11.98 -3.79
N ALA A 28 2.58 11.04 -4.48
CA ALA A 28 3.07 9.78 -3.89
C ALA A 28 4.09 10.01 -2.76
N SER A 29 4.89 11.10 -2.82
CA SER A 29 5.87 11.43 -1.78
C SER A 29 5.27 12.03 -0.50
N THR A 30 3.96 12.33 -0.46
CA THR A 30 3.31 12.99 0.70
C THR A 30 2.92 12.06 1.85
N ALA A 31 3.20 10.77 1.76
CA ALA A 31 2.76 9.76 2.74
C ALA A 31 3.14 10.12 4.19
N GLY A 32 4.38 10.55 4.43
CA GLY A 32 4.83 11.00 5.76
C GLY A 32 4.06 12.23 6.26
N ALA A 33 3.80 13.21 5.38
CA ALA A 33 3.00 14.39 5.72
C ALA A 33 1.55 14.02 6.06
N GLN A 34 0.96 13.06 5.36
CA GLN A 34 -0.38 12.55 5.66
C GLN A 34 -0.44 11.89 7.06
N VAL A 35 0.57 11.11 7.42
CA VAL A 35 0.67 10.49 8.75
C VAL A 35 0.82 11.56 9.83
N ARG A 36 1.67 12.60 9.62
CA ARG A 36 1.80 13.72 10.58
C ARG A 36 0.50 14.50 10.73
N ALA A 37 -0.29 14.65 9.67
CA ALA A 37 -1.59 15.30 9.76
C ALA A 37 -2.58 14.50 10.65
N VAL A 38 -2.52 13.16 10.60
CA VAL A 38 -3.30 12.30 11.52
C VAL A 38 -2.76 12.40 12.95
N ALA A 39 -1.44 12.40 13.14
CA ALA A 39 -0.84 12.55 14.47
C ALA A 39 -1.22 13.90 15.10
N ALA A 40 -1.16 14.99 14.34
CA ALA A 40 -1.60 16.31 14.80
C ALA A 40 -3.09 16.33 15.21
N ALA A 41 -3.96 15.66 14.44
CA ALA A 41 -5.37 15.54 14.81
C ALA A 41 -5.56 14.76 16.14
N LEU A 42 -4.74 13.73 16.36
CA LEU A 42 -4.74 12.97 17.62
C LEU A 42 -4.31 13.84 18.81
N ASP A 43 -3.25 14.64 18.63
CA ASP A 43 -2.75 15.58 19.67
C ASP A 43 -3.78 16.69 19.97
N GLU A 44 -4.57 17.10 19.00
CA GLU A 44 -5.68 18.03 19.14
C GLU A 44 -6.92 17.42 19.83
N GLY A 45 -6.89 16.13 20.17
CA GLY A 45 -7.99 15.45 20.86
C GLY A 45 -9.10 14.91 19.96
N ALA A 46 -8.88 14.80 18.64
CA ALA A 46 -9.90 14.33 17.69
C ALA A 46 -10.48 12.95 18.05
N LEU A 47 -9.74 12.12 18.79
CA LEU A 47 -10.15 10.78 19.21
C LEU A 47 -10.49 10.67 20.70
N ASP A 48 -10.57 11.77 21.46
CA ASP A 48 -10.85 11.71 22.89
C ASP A 48 -12.22 11.08 23.20
N ALA A 49 -13.22 11.32 22.35
CA ALA A 49 -14.55 10.71 22.49
C ALA A 49 -14.57 9.17 22.29
N VAL A 50 -13.51 8.59 21.73
CA VAL A 50 -13.40 7.13 21.51
C VAL A 50 -12.68 6.46 22.67
N ARG A 51 -11.94 7.20 23.47
CA ARG A 51 -11.27 6.70 24.67
C ARG A 51 -12.32 6.27 25.70
N GLY A 52 -12.05 5.19 26.40
CA GLY A 52 -12.92 4.67 27.46
C GLY A 52 -12.13 3.81 28.41
N ASP A 53 -12.64 3.62 29.62
CA ASP A 53 -12.01 2.79 30.65
C ASP A 53 -12.05 1.30 30.30
N ASP A 54 -13.06 0.89 29.53
CA ASP A 54 -13.28 -0.48 29.13
C ASP A 54 -12.69 -0.76 27.73
N ARG A 55 -12.04 -1.92 27.60
CA ARG A 55 -11.59 -2.44 26.32
C ARG A 55 -12.78 -2.68 25.41
N PRO A 56 -12.66 -2.36 24.11
CA PRO A 56 -13.69 -2.71 23.17
C PRO A 56 -13.82 -4.24 23.06
N ARG A 57 -15.06 -4.72 22.85
CA ARG A 57 -15.30 -6.13 22.51
C ARG A 57 -14.74 -6.46 21.13
N THR A 58 -14.90 -5.55 20.19
CA THR A 58 -14.45 -5.69 18.80
C THR A 58 -14.14 -4.31 18.21
N VAL A 59 -13.11 -4.24 17.38
CA VAL A 59 -12.85 -3.10 16.50
C VAL A 59 -13.27 -3.51 15.09
N ILE A 60 -14.22 -2.78 14.50
CA ILE A 60 -14.78 -3.07 13.19
C ILE A 60 -14.29 -2.00 12.24
N TRP A 61 -13.66 -2.42 11.16
CA TRP A 61 -13.25 -1.56 10.05
C TRP A 61 -14.24 -1.72 8.90
N VAL A 62 -14.91 -0.65 8.55
CA VAL A 62 -15.68 -0.57 7.31
C VAL A 62 -14.92 0.38 6.39
N GLY A 63 -14.25 -0.22 5.41
CA GLY A 63 -13.53 0.52 4.37
C GLY A 63 -14.44 0.74 3.18
N GLY A 64 -14.42 1.97 2.67
CA GLY A 64 -14.83 2.21 1.29
C GLY A 64 -13.95 1.39 0.35
N ARG A 65 -13.98 1.73 -0.92
CA ARG A 65 -13.20 1.03 -1.96
C ARG A 65 -11.71 1.43 -1.92
N GLY A 66 -10.89 0.62 -2.54
CA GLY A 66 -9.49 0.97 -2.86
C GLY A 66 -8.56 1.00 -1.65
N THR A 67 -7.86 2.10 -1.44
CA THR A 67 -6.82 2.23 -0.41
C THR A 67 -7.35 2.09 1.02
N ALA A 68 -8.57 2.51 1.28
CA ALA A 68 -9.22 2.38 2.59
C ALA A 68 -9.51 0.91 2.95
N GLU A 69 -9.99 0.11 2.00
CA GLU A 69 -10.20 -1.33 2.19
C GLU A 69 -8.86 -2.05 2.46
N THR A 70 -7.84 -1.72 1.67
CA THR A 70 -6.50 -2.29 1.82
C THR A 70 -5.90 -1.97 3.17
N ALA A 71 -6.01 -0.73 3.66
CA ALA A 71 -5.51 -0.33 4.97
C ALA A 71 -6.15 -1.16 6.10
N GLY A 72 -7.46 -1.40 6.03
CA GLY A 72 -8.17 -2.26 6.98
C GLY A 72 -7.64 -3.69 6.98
N ALA A 73 -7.42 -4.28 5.80
CA ALA A 73 -6.85 -5.62 5.67
C ALA A 73 -5.42 -5.70 6.25
N MET A 74 -4.57 -4.70 5.97
CA MET A 74 -3.22 -4.61 6.54
C MET A 74 -3.26 -4.48 8.06
N LEU A 75 -4.11 -3.60 8.60
CA LEU A 75 -4.28 -3.43 10.05
C LEU A 75 -4.73 -4.72 10.74
N ALA A 76 -5.73 -5.41 10.19
CA ALA A 76 -6.19 -6.67 10.74
C ALA A 76 -5.08 -7.74 10.73
N ALA A 77 -4.29 -7.80 9.66
CA ALA A 77 -3.23 -8.78 9.52
C ALA A 77 -2.02 -8.50 10.45
N THR A 78 -1.65 -7.23 10.66
CA THR A 78 -0.45 -6.86 11.44
C THR A 78 -0.75 -6.64 12.92
N MET A 79 -1.91 -6.06 13.23
CA MET A 79 -2.29 -5.70 14.60
C MET A 79 -3.15 -6.77 15.28
N GLY A 80 -3.77 -7.68 14.53
CA GLY A 80 -4.72 -8.66 15.08
C GLY A 80 -4.16 -9.56 16.18
N SER A 81 -2.88 -9.90 16.14
CA SER A 81 -2.20 -10.70 17.18
C SER A 81 -1.76 -9.86 18.40
N ARG A 82 -1.68 -8.53 18.27
CA ARG A 82 -1.19 -7.60 19.29
C ARG A 82 -2.33 -6.84 19.97
N ALA A 83 -3.39 -6.57 19.23
CA ALA A 83 -4.55 -5.85 19.73
C ALA A 83 -5.31 -6.66 20.79
N ALA A 84 -5.77 -5.98 21.84
CA ALA A 84 -6.52 -6.60 22.92
C ALA A 84 -7.96 -7.03 22.51
N ALA A 85 -8.45 -6.52 21.38
CA ALA A 85 -9.75 -6.85 20.82
C ALA A 85 -9.60 -7.35 19.37
N PRO A 86 -10.44 -8.27 18.88
CA PRO A 86 -10.46 -8.68 17.49
C PRO A 86 -10.66 -7.48 16.55
N ILE A 87 -9.91 -7.44 15.46
CA ILE A 87 -10.10 -6.47 14.37
C ILE A 87 -10.84 -7.18 13.23
N VAL A 88 -12.02 -6.70 12.91
CA VAL A 88 -12.90 -7.26 11.87
C VAL A 88 -13.00 -6.28 10.72
N VAL A 89 -12.60 -6.71 9.53
CA VAL A 89 -12.83 -5.96 8.29
C VAL A 89 -14.18 -6.41 7.71
N ALA A 90 -15.05 -5.46 7.43
CA ALA A 90 -16.39 -5.72 6.95
C ALA A 90 -16.79 -4.73 5.85
N ALA A 91 -17.63 -5.16 4.92
CA ALA A 91 -18.17 -4.30 3.87
C ALA A 91 -19.27 -3.34 4.40
N GLU A 92 -19.91 -3.70 5.52
CA GLU A 92 -20.95 -2.93 6.18
C GLU A 92 -20.93 -3.15 7.70
N ALA A 93 -21.59 -2.30 8.47
CA ALA A 93 -21.67 -2.49 9.92
C ALA A 93 -22.43 -3.80 10.26
N PRO A 94 -21.79 -4.73 10.99
CA PRO A 94 -22.44 -5.99 11.37
C PRO A 94 -23.72 -5.76 12.18
N SER A 95 -24.71 -6.63 12.03
CA SER A 95 -25.98 -6.53 12.74
C SER A 95 -25.86 -6.63 14.27
N TRP A 96 -24.77 -7.21 14.77
CA TRP A 96 -24.49 -7.37 16.20
C TRP A 96 -23.74 -6.20 16.84
N ILE A 97 -23.35 -5.17 16.07
CA ILE A 97 -22.63 -4.00 16.59
C ILE A 97 -23.37 -3.34 17.74
N GLY A 98 -22.66 -2.87 18.74
CA GLY A 98 -23.26 -2.27 19.94
C GLY A 98 -22.31 -1.39 20.74
N PRO A 99 -22.70 -0.97 21.96
CA PRO A 99 -21.96 0.03 22.74
C PRO A 99 -20.53 -0.36 23.14
N LEU A 100 -20.25 -1.66 23.16
CA LEU A 100 -18.90 -2.19 23.48
C LEU A 100 -17.98 -2.26 22.27
N ASP A 101 -18.45 -1.88 21.09
CA ASP A 101 -17.68 -1.99 19.86
C ASP A 101 -17.17 -0.61 19.43
N VAL A 102 -16.07 -0.62 18.69
CA VAL A 102 -15.53 0.54 17.98
C VAL A 102 -15.73 0.32 16.49
N LEU A 103 -16.33 1.27 15.80
CA LEU A 103 -16.54 1.26 14.37
C LEU A 103 -15.65 2.33 13.75
N ILE A 104 -14.75 1.92 12.86
CA ILE A 104 -13.91 2.80 12.07
C ILE A 104 -14.45 2.80 10.64
N LEU A 105 -14.82 3.97 10.16
CA LEU A 105 -15.29 4.21 8.80
C LEU A 105 -14.20 4.92 8.01
N ALA A 106 -13.73 4.35 6.93
CA ALA A 106 -12.64 4.90 6.13
C ALA A 106 -13.00 4.94 4.66
N GLY A 107 -12.78 6.06 4.00
CA GLY A 107 -13.06 6.24 2.57
C GLY A 107 -12.84 7.66 2.10
N ASP A 108 -12.92 7.86 0.79
CA ASP A 108 -12.71 9.16 0.15
C ASP A 108 -14.04 9.82 -0.25
N ASP A 109 -15.13 9.04 -0.30
CA ASP A 109 -16.46 9.51 -0.72
C ASP A 109 -17.41 9.57 0.50
N PRO A 110 -17.80 10.78 0.96
CA PRO A 110 -18.75 10.95 2.06
C PRO A 110 -20.19 10.56 1.70
N ASP A 111 -20.45 10.34 0.41
CA ASP A 111 -21.77 9.91 -0.10
C ASP A 111 -21.84 8.39 -0.29
N ASP A 112 -20.76 7.63 -0.03
CA ASP A 112 -20.74 6.18 -0.16
C ASP A 112 -21.85 5.54 0.71
N PRO A 113 -22.83 4.86 0.12
CA PRO A 113 -23.96 4.30 0.85
C PRO A 113 -23.53 3.28 1.93
N ALA A 114 -22.43 2.56 1.73
CA ALA A 114 -21.92 1.60 2.70
C ALA A 114 -21.40 2.31 3.95
N LEU A 115 -20.64 3.40 3.77
CA LEU A 115 -20.13 4.22 4.88
C LEU A 115 -21.27 4.93 5.61
N VAL A 116 -22.20 5.55 4.88
CA VAL A 116 -23.36 6.25 5.45
C VAL A 116 -24.25 5.27 6.22
N GLY A 117 -24.55 4.11 5.66
CA GLY A 117 -25.35 3.07 6.31
C GLY A 117 -24.67 2.51 7.56
N ALA A 118 -23.35 2.29 7.51
CA ALA A 118 -22.58 1.84 8.65
C ALA A 118 -22.51 2.90 9.75
N ALA A 119 -22.34 4.18 9.41
CA ALA A 119 -22.37 5.30 10.35
C ALA A 119 -23.70 5.37 11.10
N ALA A 120 -24.81 5.38 10.36
CA ALA A 120 -26.15 5.41 10.94
C ALA A 120 -26.42 4.21 11.86
N SER A 121 -25.96 3.01 11.47
CA SER A 121 -26.10 1.79 12.26
C SER A 121 -25.26 1.82 13.52
N GLY A 122 -24.00 2.23 13.43
CA GLY A 122 -23.08 2.35 14.56
C GLY A 122 -23.61 3.33 15.61
N VAL A 123 -23.98 4.53 15.17
CA VAL A 123 -24.50 5.59 16.02
C VAL A 123 -25.83 5.18 16.69
N ARG A 124 -26.77 4.62 15.92
CA ARG A 124 -28.07 4.17 16.46
C ARG A 124 -27.92 3.08 17.51
N ARG A 125 -26.92 2.19 17.36
CA ARG A 125 -26.64 1.09 18.28
C ARG A 125 -25.69 1.45 19.42
N GLY A 126 -25.23 2.71 19.46
CA GLY A 126 -24.39 3.23 20.53
C GLY A 126 -22.92 2.81 20.46
N ALA A 127 -22.43 2.33 19.31
CA ALA A 127 -21.01 2.05 19.13
C ALA A 127 -20.20 3.36 19.15
N ARG A 128 -18.93 3.26 19.54
CA ARG A 128 -17.97 4.35 19.40
C ARG A 128 -17.55 4.45 17.94
N VAL A 129 -17.87 5.56 17.27
CA VAL A 129 -17.66 5.71 15.83
C VAL A 129 -16.50 6.65 15.57
N VAL A 130 -15.57 6.20 14.71
CA VAL A 130 -14.47 6.99 14.14
C VAL A 130 -14.72 7.14 12.65
N VAL A 131 -14.60 8.36 12.12
CA VAL A 131 -14.71 8.65 10.69
C VAL A 131 -13.36 9.12 10.18
N ALA A 132 -12.72 8.34 9.33
CA ALA A 132 -11.50 8.66 8.60
C ALA A 132 -11.84 8.91 7.11
N ALA A 133 -12.66 9.91 6.86
CA ALA A 133 -13.19 10.31 5.56
C ALA A 133 -13.44 11.83 5.53
N PRO A 134 -13.68 12.43 4.36
CA PRO A 134 -14.27 13.77 4.29
C PRO A 134 -15.56 13.80 5.12
N TYR A 135 -15.69 14.82 5.97
CA TYR A 135 -16.76 14.84 6.96
C TYR A 135 -17.80 15.91 6.61
N ASP A 136 -18.56 15.65 5.58
CA ASP A 136 -19.64 16.51 5.05
C ASP A 136 -20.82 15.64 4.56
N GLY A 137 -21.82 16.28 4.00
CA GLY A 137 -22.97 15.65 3.39
C GLY A 137 -23.63 14.53 4.22
N PRO A 138 -24.06 13.44 3.56
CA PRO A 138 -24.79 12.34 4.18
C PRO A 138 -24.02 11.65 5.33
N LEU A 139 -22.70 11.53 5.22
CA LEU A 139 -21.89 10.88 6.28
C LEU A 139 -21.92 11.70 7.57
N ARG A 140 -21.81 13.04 7.48
CA ARG A 140 -21.93 13.94 8.62
C ARG A 140 -23.33 13.89 9.25
N GLU A 141 -24.36 13.89 8.41
CA GLU A 141 -25.75 13.81 8.86
C GLU A 141 -26.03 12.48 9.59
N ALA A 142 -25.55 11.35 9.02
CA ALA A 142 -25.74 10.03 9.60
C ALA A 142 -25.12 9.87 10.98
N THR A 143 -24.02 10.57 11.27
CA THR A 143 -23.37 10.53 12.59
C THR A 143 -23.99 11.49 13.59
N ALA A 144 -24.71 12.52 13.14
CA ALA A 144 -25.35 13.54 13.98
C ALA A 144 -24.39 14.14 15.05
N GLY A 145 -23.13 14.35 14.69
CA GLY A 145 -22.08 14.89 15.56
C GLY A 145 -21.57 13.95 16.66
N ARG A 146 -21.91 12.66 16.61
CA ARG A 146 -21.53 11.65 17.61
C ARG A 146 -20.35 10.77 17.19
N ALA A 147 -19.60 11.16 16.16
CA ALA A 147 -18.40 10.47 15.72
C ALA A 147 -17.15 11.28 16.07
N ALA A 148 -16.07 10.59 16.38
CA ALA A 148 -14.73 11.16 16.35
C ALA A 148 -14.25 11.24 14.90
N VAL A 149 -13.63 12.36 14.50
CA VAL A 149 -13.38 12.64 13.09
C VAL A 149 -11.89 12.85 12.81
N LEU A 150 -11.37 12.09 11.86
CA LEU A 150 -10.04 12.20 11.28
C LEU A 150 -10.17 12.57 9.80
N ALA A 151 -10.71 13.75 9.51
CA ALA A 151 -10.87 14.22 8.13
C ALA A 151 -9.51 14.43 7.45
N PRO A 152 -9.42 14.23 6.12
CA PRO A 152 -8.21 14.51 5.36
C PRO A 152 -7.85 16.00 5.47
N ARG A 153 -6.57 16.30 5.78
CA ARG A 153 -6.06 17.68 5.91
C ARG A 153 -5.20 18.11 4.71
N LEU A 154 -4.83 17.14 3.87
CA LEU A 154 -4.04 17.36 2.67
C LEU A 154 -4.84 16.93 1.45
N PRO A 155 -4.89 17.74 0.38
CA PRO A 155 -5.47 17.35 -0.89
C PRO A 155 -4.49 16.40 -1.60
N VAL A 156 -4.79 15.11 -1.57
CA VAL A 156 -3.98 14.06 -2.20
C VAL A 156 -4.94 13.17 -2.98
N PRO A 157 -4.59 12.76 -4.22
CA PRO A 157 -5.39 11.81 -4.98
C PRO A 157 -5.61 10.51 -4.20
N ASP A 158 -6.80 9.92 -4.36
CA ASP A 158 -7.24 8.73 -3.59
C ASP A 158 -6.28 7.55 -3.70
N GLU A 159 -5.59 7.44 -4.84
CA GLU A 159 -4.59 6.41 -5.10
C GLU A 159 -3.47 6.39 -4.06
N PHE A 160 -3.11 7.55 -3.52
CA PHE A 160 -2.01 7.72 -2.57
C PHE A 160 -2.48 7.91 -1.12
N GLY A 161 -3.72 7.51 -0.82
CA GLY A 161 -4.35 7.66 0.51
C GLY A 161 -4.06 6.53 1.50
N LEU A 162 -3.38 5.45 1.10
CA LEU A 162 -3.19 4.24 1.92
C LEU A 162 -2.57 4.55 3.29
N CYS A 163 -1.46 5.31 3.30
CA CYS A 163 -0.74 5.62 4.54
C CYS A 163 -1.56 6.50 5.50
N ARG A 164 -2.43 7.37 4.99
CA ARG A 164 -3.38 8.13 5.80
C ARG A 164 -4.37 7.22 6.52
N TYR A 165 -4.95 6.25 5.81
CA TYR A 165 -5.90 5.31 6.42
C TYR A 165 -5.22 4.37 7.41
N LEU A 166 -4.02 3.89 7.09
CA LEU A 166 -3.23 3.08 8.00
C LEU A 166 -2.94 3.85 9.30
N ALA A 167 -2.51 5.12 9.20
CA ALA A 167 -2.28 5.98 10.35
C ALA A 167 -3.55 6.24 11.14
N ALA A 168 -4.68 6.51 10.49
CA ALA A 168 -5.97 6.72 11.15
C ALA A 168 -6.42 5.48 11.94
N GLY A 169 -6.24 4.28 11.36
CA GLY A 169 -6.52 3.03 12.05
C GLY A 169 -5.60 2.78 13.23
N LEU A 170 -4.30 3.02 13.07
CA LEU A 170 -3.31 2.90 14.15
C LEU A 170 -3.61 3.90 15.29
N ALA A 171 -3.97 5.14 14.96
CA ALA A 171 -4.39 6.15 15.95
C ALA A 171 -5.65 5.72 16.70
N ALA A 172 -6.65 5.21 16.00
CA ALA A 172 -7.88 4.71 16.61
C ALA A 172 -7.60 3.51 17.54
N LEU A 173 -6.79 2.53 17.09
CA LEU A 173 -6.37 1.38 17.90
C LEU A 173 -5.59 1.84 19.15
N GLN A 174 -4.64 2.76 19.00
CA GLN A 174 -3.87 3.34 20.13
C GLN A 174 -4.78 4.07 21.13
N SER A 175 -5.83 4.75 20.65
CA SER A 175 -6.77 5.48 21.52
C SER A 175 -7.61 4.55 22.40
N VAL A 176 -7.90 3.34 21.93
CA VAL A 176 -8.68 2.33 22.68
C VAL A 176 -7.82 1.28 23.38
N ASP A 177 -6.57 1.12 22.98
CA ASP A 177 -5.57 0.26 23.62
C ASP A 177 -4.19 0.94 23.65
N PRO A 178 -3.91 1.80 24.63
CA PRO A 178 -2.63 2.51 24.74
C PRO A 178 -1.40 1.61 24.85
N LYS A 179 -1.58 0.32 25.21
CA LYS A 179 -0.48 -0.64 25.33
C LYS A 179 0.10 -1.07 23.97
N LEU A 180 -0.57 -0.80 22.87
CA LEU A 180 -0.07 -1.07 21.53
C LEU A 180 1.22 -0.32 21.21
N GLY A 181 1.40 0.85 21.83
CA GLY A 181 2.63 1.65 21.70
C GLY A 181 2.89 2.05 20.26
N VAL A 182 1.87 2.50 19.54
CA VAL A 182 2.00 3.00 18.16
C VAL A 182 2.83 4.28 18.14
N ASP A 183 3.77 4.37 17.23
CA ASP A 183 4.61 5.54 17.00
C ASP A 183 4.37 6.09 15.58
N LEU A 184 3.46 7.06 15.50
CA LEU A 184 3.13 7.71 14.22
C LEU A 184 4.25 8.65 13.75
N ALA A 185 5.07 9.19 14.66
CA ALA A 185 6.20 10.03 14.28
C ALA A 185 7.27 9.19 13.58
N ALA A 186 7.66 8.05 14.18
CA ALA A 186 8.60 7.13 13.54
C ALA A 186 8.08 6.57 12.22
N LEU A 187 6.77 6.30 12.11
CA LEU A 187 6.14 5.92 10.85
C LEU A 187 6.29 7.01 9.80
N ALA A 188 5.98 8.27 10.14
CA ALA A 188 6.08 9.40 9.22
C ALA A 188 7.52 9.63 8.75
N ASP A 189 8.49 9.56 9.67
CA ASP A 189 9.91 9.75 9.35
C ASP A 189 10.43 8.64 8.43
N GLY A 190 10.01 7.39 8.65
CA GLY A 190 10.34 6.28 7.77
C GLY A 190 9.77 6.46 6.36
N LEU A 191 8.55 6.99 6.23
CA LEU A 191 7.92 7.26 4.94
C LEU A 191 8.57 8.43 4.19
N ASP A 192 8.99 9.49 4.88
CA ASP A 192 9.74 10.58 4.26
C ASP A 192 11.13 10.11 3.79
N ALA A 193 11.79 9.26 4.59
CA ALA A 193 13.06 8.66 4.19
C ALA A 193 12.90 7.79 2.94
N GLU A 194 11.80 7.01 2.85
CA GLU A 194 11.51 6.20 1.66
C GLU A 194 11.20 7.09 0.45
N ALA A 195 10.37 8.13 0.59
CA ALA A 195 10.08 9.07 -0.48
C ALA A 195 11.35 9.75 -1.00
N LEU A 196 12.28 10.11 -0.11
CA LEU A 196 13.57 10.69 -0.49
C LEU A 196 14.46 9.67 -1.23
N ARG A 197 14.49 8.41 -0.82
CA ARG A 197 15.21 7.34 -1.53
C ARG A 197 14.67 7.13 -2.94
N ASN A 198 13.36 7.32 -3.13
CA ASN A 198 12.69 7.16 -4.41
C ASN A 198 12.56 8.47 -5.20
N SER A 199 13.27 9.55 -4.84
CA SER A 199 13.19 10.83 -5.55
C SER A 199 13.74 10.74 -6.98
N ALA A 200 13.19 11.55 -7.89
CA ALA A 200 13.55 11.54 -9.31
C ALA A 200 15.05 11.76 -9.60
N GLY A 201 15.71 12.53 -8.75
CA GLY A 201 17.15 12.81 -8.86
C GLY A 201 18.09 11.68 -8.44
N ARG A 202 17.54 10.55 -7.95
CA ARG A 202 18.34 9.36 -7.64
C ARG A 202 18.45 8.46 -8.87
N GLU A 203 19.64 7.89 -9.07
CA GLU A 203 19.91 6.93 -10.15
C GLU A 203 19.20 5.59 -9.87
N VAL A 204 18.91 4.83 -10.90
CA VAL A 204 18.14 3.57 -10.85
C VAL A 204 18.67 2.60 -9.78
N PHE A 205 20.00 2.42 -9.72
CA PHE A 205 20.61 1.44 -8.79
C PHE A 205 20.56 1.86 -7.31
N THR A 206 20.26 3.14 -7.01
CA THR A 206 20.06 3.65 -5.64
C THR A 206 18.61 4.04 -5.34
N ASN A 207 17.72 3.84 -6.31
CA ASN A 207 16.31 4.19 -6.23
C ASN A 207 15.44 2.92 -6.29
N PRO A 208 14.89 2.46 -5.16
CA PRO A 208 14.13 1.22 -5.10
C PRO A 208 12.93 1.17 -6.05
N ALA A 209 12.23 2.30 -6.22
CA ALA A 209 11.06 2.35 -7.10
C ALA A 209 11.45 2.26 -8.58
N LYS A 210 12.52 2.94 -9.00
CA LYS A 210 13.04 2.83 -10.37
C LYS A 210 13.58 1.41 -10.65
N ALA A 211 14.27 0.80 -9.69
CA ALA A 211 14.73 -0.58 -9.80
C ALA A 211 13.54 -1.57 -9.97
N LEU A 212 12.41 -1.32 -9.31
CA LEU A 212 11.20 -2.11 -9.54
C LEU A 212 10.65 -1.91 -10.96
N VAL A 213 10.69 -0.69 -11.49
CA VAL A 213 10.26 -0.41 -12.88
C VAL A 213 11.10 -1.22 -13.88
N GLU A 214 12.42 -1.26 -13.72
CA GLU A 214 13.29 -2.09 -14.58
C GLU A 214 12.92 -3.57 -14.53
N ARG A 215 12.70 -4.11 -13.33
CA ARG A 215 12.30 -5.51 -13.14
C ARG A 215 10.94 -5.84 -13.75
N MET A 216 10.02 -4.86 -13.79
CA MET A 216 8.69 -4.99 -14.38
C MET A 216 8.65 -4.75 -15.89
N SER A 217 9.67 -4.11 -16.46
CA SER A 217 9.70 -3.74 -17.88
C SER A 217 9.69 -4.95 -18.80
N ARG A 218 8.82 -4.94 -19.81
CA ARG A 218 8.66 -6.03 -20.80
C ARG A 218 8.42 -7.41 -20.17
N ARG A 219 7.71 -7.44 -19.02
CA ARG A 219 7.38 -8.67 -18.28
C ARG A 219 5.91 -8.72 -17.93
N ARG A 220 5.36 -9.91 -17.86
CA ARG A 220 4.07 -10.16 -17.24
C ARG A 220 4.27 -10.23 -15.74
N VAL A 221 3.81 -9.21 -15.02
CA VAL A 221 4.13 -9.03 -13.60
C VAL A 221 3.11 -9.74 -12.72
N VAL A 222 3.60 -10.45 -11.72
CA VAL A 222 2.82 -10.98 -10.60
C VAL A 222 3.39 -10.41 -9.30
N LEU A 223 2.56 -9.73 -8.53
CA LEU A 223 2.85 -9.35 -7.16
C LEU A 223 2.37 -10.46 -6.23
N ALA A 224 3.27 -11.02 -5.43
CA ALA A 224 2.95 -12.17 -4.59
C ALA A 224 3.21 -11.87 -3.11
N GLY A 225 2.31 -12.33 -2.23
CA GLY A 225 2.48 -12.26 -0.77
C GLY A 225 2.37 -13.64 -0.13
N ASP A 226 3.19 -13.93 0.89
CA ASP A 226 3.15 -15.21 1.61
C ASP A 226 2.24 -15.21 2.85
N CYS A 227 1.87 -14.02 3.32
CA CYS A 227 0.90 -13.83 4.41
C CYS A 227 -0.22 -12.87 4.04
N ALA A 228 -1.24 -12.76 4.90
CA ALA A 228 -2.38 -11.88 4.67
C ALA A 228 -1.98 -10.41 4.49
N ALA A 229 -0.95 -9.94 5.20
CA ALA A 229 -0.48 -8.56 5.13
C ALA A 229 0.20 -8.26 3.79
N THR A 230 1.14 -9.11 3.36
CA THR A 230 1.84 -8.95 2.08
C THR A 230 0.93 -9.24 0.88
N LEU A 231 -0.08 -10.11 1.04
CA LEU A 231 -1.11 -10.29 0.01
C LEU A 231 -2.01 -9.06 -0.15
N ALA A 232 -2.36 -8.37 0.96
CA ALA A 232 -3.07 -7.09 0.88
C ALA A 232 -2.23 -6.03 0.16
N LEU A 233 -0.93 -5.96 0.45
CA LEU A 233 0.01 -5.10 -0.26
C LEU A 233 0.13 -5.45 -1.75
N ALA A 234 0.19 -6.73 -2.10
CA ALA A 234 0.22 -7.18 -3.49
C ALA A 234 -1.01 -6.71 -4.27
N ARG A 235 -2.20 -6.81 -3.66
CA ARG A 235 -3.45 -6.31 -4.24
C ARG A 235 -3.44 -4.79 -4.42
N HIS A 236 -2.90 -4.05 -3.45
CA HIS A 236 -2.70 -2.61 -3.57
C HIS A 236 -1.78 -2.28 -4.74
N GLY A 237 -0.61 -2.91 -4.83
CA GLY A 237 0.34 -2.71 -5.92
C GLY A 237 -0.26 -3.00 -7.28
N SER A 238 -1.03 -4.10 -7.41
CA SER A 238 -1.76 -4.43 -8.65
C SER A 238 -2.77 -3.34 -9.04
N SER A 239 -3.55 -2.84 -8.07
CA SER A 239 -4.51 -1.76 -8.28
C SER A 239 -3.83 -0.45 -8.69
N ILE A 240 -2.74 -0.07 -8.02
CA ILE A 240 -1.98 1.15 -8.34
C ILE A 240 -1.35 1.07 -9.72
N LEU A 241 -0.73 -0.06 -10.08
CA LEU A 241 -0.17 -0.27 -11.42
C LEU A 241 -1.24 -0.12 -12.50
N LEU A 242 -2.45 -0.66 -12.27
CA LEU A 242 -3.56 -0.51 -13.20
C LEU A 242 -4.06 0.93 -13.30
N ARG A 243 -4.30 1.60 -12.18
CA ARG A 243 -4.92 2.94 -12.13
C ARG A 243 -3.96 4.04 -12.58
N ILE A 244 -2.68 3.95 -12.23
CA ILE A 244 -1.68 4.98 -12.52
C ILE A 244 -0.93 4.69 -13.83
N ALA A 245 -0.40 3.47 -13.99
CA ALA A 245 0.45 3.11 -15.13
C ALA A 245 -0.28 2.38 -16.26
N HIS A 246 -1.59 2.13 -16.11
CA HIS A 246 -2.41 1.34 -17.04
C HIS A 246 -1.80 -0.05 -17.33
N GLN A 247 -1.02 -0.56 -16.37
CA GLN A 247 -0.41 -1.88 -16.45
C GLN A 247 -1.19 -2.90 -15.65
N VAL A 248 -1.57 -4.00 -16.32
CA VAL A 248 -2.18 -5.15 -15.67
C VAL A 248 -1.08 -5.96 -14.99
N ALA A 249 -1.21 -6.15 -13.68
CA ALA A 249 -0.37 -7.05 -12.89
C ALA A 249 -1.28 -7.94 -12.04
N ALA A 250 -0.97 -9.24 -11.95
CA ALA A 250 -1.72 -10.13 -11.07
C ALA A 250 -1.29 -9.94 -9.60
N ALA A 251 -2.23 -10.14 -8.67
CA ALA A 251 -1.93 -10.19 -7.23
C ALA A 251 -2.42 -11.53 -6.68
N THR A 252 -1.52 -12.32 -6.07
CA THR A 252 -1.86 -13.65 -5.58
C THR A 252 -0.98 -14.10 -4.41
N GLY A 253 -1.31 -15.24 -3.79
CA GLY A 253 -0.45 -15.90 -2.81
C GLY A 253 0.85 -16.39 -3.45
N LEU A 254 1.97 -16.38 -2.69
CA LEU A 254 3.27 -16.82 -3.20
C LEU A 254 3.21 -18.26 -3.73
N ALA A 255 2.51 -19.16 -3.06
CA ALA A 255 2.39 -20.55 -3.50
C ALA A 255 1.82 -20.67 -4.91
N ASP A 256 0.72 -19.93 -5.21
CA ASP A 256 0.08 -19.94 -6.52
C ASP A 256 0.97 -19.29 -7.59
N ALA A 257 1.66 -18.20 -7.23
CA ALA A 257 2.61 -17.55 -8.13
C ALA A 257 3.74 -18.52 -8.56
N LEU A 258 4.27 -19.30 -7.61
CA LEU A 258 5.33 -20.28 -7.91
C LEU A 258 4.83 -21.46 -8.76
N VAL A 259 3.58 -21.90 -8.56
CA VAL A 259 2.96 -22.93 -9.44
C VAL A 259 2.82 -22.40 -10.86
N ALA A 260 2.31 -21.17 -11.02
CA ALA A 260 2.15 -20.55 -12.32
C ALA A 260 3.50 -20.35 -13.03
N LEU A 261 4.54 -19.95 -12.29
CA LEU A 261 5.88 -19.75 -12.84
C LEU A 261 6.47 -21.05 -13.36
N ARG A 262 6.36 -22.15 -12.60
CA ARG A 262 6.83 -23.48 -13.04
C ARG A 262 6.09 -23.96 -14.28
N ALA A 263 4.77 -23.84 -14.30
CA ALA A 263 3.97 -24.21 -15.46
C ALA A 263 4.33 -23.38 -16.72
N ALA A 264 4.65 -22.10 -16.53
CA ALA A 264 5.11 -21.25 -17.64
C ALA A 264 6.50 -21.65 -18.15
N ALA A 265 7.40 -22.05 -17.25
CA ALA A 265 8.71 -22.56 -17.63
C ALA A 265 8.62 -23.87 -18.42
N ASP A 266 7.73 -24.80 -18.02
CA ASP A 266 7.51 -26.08 -18.69
C ASP A 266 6.88 -25.90 -20.09
N SER A 267 6.01 -24.88 -20.27
CA SER A 267 5.31 -24.60 -21.53
C SER A 267 6.08 -23.67 -22.47
N GLY A 268 7.03 -22.91 -21.97
CA GLY A 268 7.77 -21.86 -22.68
C GLY A 268 9.25 -22.16 -22.89
N SER A 269 9.67 -23.42 -22.79
CA SER A 269 11.02 -23.86 -23.16
C SER A 269 11.20 -23.73 -24.66
N VAL A 270 11.36 -22.50 -25.16
CA VAL A 270 11.93 -22.26 -26.48
C VAL A 270 13.36 -22.79 -26.40
N ASP A 271 13.69 -23.76 -27.29
CA ASP A 271 15.07 -24.25 -27.41
C ASP A 271 16.01 -23.03 -27.52
N PRO A 272 17.07 -22.94 -26.72
CA PRO A 272 18.03 -21.83 -26.81
C PRO A 272 18.53 -21.60 -28.26
N VAL A 273 18.50 -22.61 -29.07
CA VAL A 273 18.85 -22.54 -30.49
C VAL A 273 17.72 -21.89 -31.32
N GLU A 274 16.45 -22.20 -31.06
CA GLU A 274 15.30 -21.52 -31.69
C GLU A 274 15.21 -20.04 -31.28
N ALA A 275 15.55 -19.70 -30.02
CA ALA A 275 15.59 -18.32 -29.57
C ALA A 275 16.64 -17.47 -30.30
N LEU A 276 17.74 -18.07 -30.75
CA LEU A 276 18.79 -17.40 -31.53
C LEU A 276 18.38 -17.08 -32.98
N PHE A 277 17.38 -17.78 -33.49
CA PHE A 277 16.88 -17.63 -34.85
C PHE A 277 15.49 -16.98 -34.90
N HIS A 278 14.95 -16.54 -33.75
CA HIS A 278 13.66 -15.87 -33.69
C HIS A 278 13.74 -14.49 -34.37
N ASP A 279 12.93 -14.31 -35.40
CA ASP A 279 12.79 -13.07 -36.15
C ASP A 279 11.41 -12.46 -35.83
N GLU A 280 11.39 -11.33 -35.11
CA GLU A 280 10.14 -10.68 -34.71
C GLU A 280 9.22 -10.29 -35.86
N GLU A 281 9.78 -10.08 -37.11
CA GLU A 281 8.98 -9.76 -38.29
C GLU A 281 8.29 -11.00 -38.86
N ILE A 282 8.89 -12.20 -38.68
CA ILE A 282 8.41 -13.48 -39.24
C ILE A 282 7.63 -14.27 -38.18
N ASP A 283 8.17 -14.37 -36.98
CA ASP A 283 7.68 -15.25 -35.90
C ASP A 283 6.75 -14.51 -34.93
N GLY A 284 6.63 -13.16 -35.06
CA GLY A 284 5.87 -12.30 -34.17
C GLY A 284 6.64 -11.93 -32.89
N PRO A 285 6.07 -11.10 -32.03
CA PRO A 285 6.76 -10.63 -30.82
C PRO A 285 7.01 -11.79 -29.85
N VAL A 286 8.20 -11.80 -29.26
CA VAL A 286 8.57 -12.78 -28.23
C VAL A 286 7.57 -12.69 -27.07
N ALA A 287 7.04 -13.84 -26.65
CA ALA A 287 6.10 -13.88 -25.52
C ALA A 287 6.77 -13.32 -24.24
N GLU A 288 6.11 -12.32 -23.63
CA GLU A 288 6.60 -11.74 -22.38
C GLU A 288 6.69 -12.81 -21.28
N ARG A 289 7.87 -12.96 -20.69
CA ARG A 289 8.08 -13.90 -19.59
C ARG A 289 7.40 -13.43 -18.31
N LEU A 290 6.94 -14.39 -17.53
CA LEU A 290 6.38 -14.11 -16.20
C LEU A 290 7.50 -13.66 -15.25
N ARG A 291 7.25 -12.59 -14.48
CA ARG A 291 8.12 -12.11 -13.42
C ARG A 291 7.33 -12.01 -12.13
N VAL A 292 7.81 -12.64 -11.06
CA VAL A 292 7.17 -12.61 -9.75
C VAL A 292 7.95 -11.66 -8.83
N LEU A 293 7.27 -10.66 -8.28
CA LEU A 293 7.78 -9.81 -7.21
C LEU A 293 7.19 -10.36 -5.89
N ALA A 294 7.99 -11.11 -5.16
CA ALA A 294 7.62 -11.70 -3.87
C ALA A 294 7.81 -10.66 -2.76
N LEU A 295 6.70 -10.10 -2.27
CA LEU A 295 6.71 -9.12 -1.19
C LEU A 295 6.90 -9.82 0.15
N ALA A 296 7.89 -9.40 0.93
CA ALA A 296 8.21 -10.03 2.22
C ALA A 296 8.42 -8.99 3.31
N LEU A 297 7.95 -9.33 4.51
CA LEU A 297 8.33 -8.65 5.74
C LEU A 297 9.60 -9.29 6.32
N ASP A 298 10.37 -8.55 7.13
CA ASP A 298 11.60 -9.04 7.72
C ASP A 298 11.43 -10.36 8.48
N ALA A 299 10.30 -10.49 9.18
CA ALA A 299 9.99 -11.72 9.93
C ALA A 299 9.82 -12.96 9.02
N GLU A 300 9.50 -12.79 7.75
CA GLU A 300 9.26 -13.86 6.78
C GLU A 300 10.40 -13.98 5.76
N HIS A 301 11.28 -12.99 5.70
CA HIS A 301 12.30 -12.83 4.67
C HIS A 301 13.12 -14.10 4.43
N SER A 302 13.66 -14.71 5.49
CA SER A 302 14.49 -15.90 5.37
C SER A 302 13.74 -17.12 4.83
N VAL A 303 12.47 -17.27 5.21
CA VAL A 303 11.61 -18.37 4.75
C VAL A 303 11.26 -18.16 3.27
N VAL A 304 10.82 -16.97 2.90
CA VAL A 304 10.48 -16.64 1.51
C VAL A 304 11.72 -16.73 0.64
N ALA A 305 12.86 -16.19 1.06
CA ALA A 305 14.14 -16.29 0.36
C ALA A 305 14.54 -17.74 0.05
N SER A 306 14.41 -18.64 1.03
CA SER A 306 14.74 -20.06 0.84
C SER A 306 13.81 -20.74 -0.18
N ARG A 307 12.55 -20.33 -0.28
CA ARG A 307 11.56 -20.88 -1.23
C ARG A 307 11.80 -20.44 -2.66
N VAL A 308 12.42 -19.29 -2.87
CA VAL A 308 12.62 -18.69 -4.18
C VAL A 308 14.05 -18.74 -4.68
N ALA A 309 15.01 -19.19 -3.87
CA ALA A 309 16.46 -19.12 -4.09
C ALA A 309 16.97 -19.75 -5.41
N GLN A 310 16.19 -20.61 -6.06
CA GLN A 310 16.57 -21.28 -7.31
C GLN A 310 15.73 -20.84 -8.52
N LEU A 311 15.02 -19.71 -8.40
CA LEU A 311 14.09 -19.24 -9.41
C LEU A 311 14.55 -17.87 -9.93
N ASP A 312 15.07 -17.85 -11.15
CA ASP A 312 15.65 -16.63 -11.78
C ASP A 312 14.59 -15.55 -12.09
N ASP A 313 13.33 -15.96 -12.28
CA ASP A 313 12.22 -15.04 -12.59
C ASP A 313 11.42 -14.59 -11.34
N VAL A 314 12.02 -14.71 -10.14
CA VAL A 314 11.46 -14.22 -8.89
C VAL A 314 12.40 -13.23 -8.23
N ASP A 315 11.90 -12.03 -7.93
CA ASP A 315 12.59 -11.05 -7.10
C ASP A 315 11.94 -11.01 -5.72
N LEU A 316 12.76 -11.11 -4.70
CA LEU A 316 12.32 -10.82 -3.33
C LEU A 316 12.34 -9.30 -3.12
N VAL A 317 11.25 -8.76 -2.57
CA VAL A 317 11.07 -7.32 -2.34
C VAL A 317 10.73 -7.08 -0.87
N GLY A 318 11.68 -6.52 -0.12
CA GLY A 318 11.55 -6.14 1.28
C GLY A 318 11.75 -4.63 1.50
N ALA A 319 11.49 -4.16 2.70
CA ALA A 319 11.64 -2.73 3.03
C ALA A 319 13.12 -2.28 2.97
N GLU A 320 14.06 -3.18 3.28
CA GLU A 320 15.51 -2.90 3.40
C GLU A 320 16.34 -3.25 2.15
N ASP A 321 15.72 -3.68 1.05
CA ASP A 321 16.39 -4.30 -0.10
C ASP A 321 17.33 -3.40 -0.93
N VAL A 322 17.60 -2.17 -0.51
CA VAL A 322 18.49 -1.29 -1.28
C VAL A 322 19.74 -0.97 -0.49
N PRO A 323 20.95 -1.25 -1.03
CA PRO A 323 22.19 -0.82 -0.41
C PRO A 323 22.22 0.70 -0.24
N GLU A 324 22.43 1.17 0.97
CA GLU A 324 22.70 2.57 1.20
C GLU A 324 24.02 2.95 0.53
N GLY A 325 24.04 4.09 -0.19
CA GLY A 325 25.27 4.60 -0.80
C GLY A 325 26.37 4.86 0.24
N PRO A 326 27.65 4.83 -0.13
CA PRO A 326 28.74 5.03 0.78
C PRO A 326 28.65 6.41 1.45
N GLY A 327 28.40 6.43 2.76
CA GLY A 327 28.38 7.66 3.58
C GLY A 327 27.12 7.87 4.44
N VAL A 328 26.09 7.07 4.30
CA VAL A 328 24.94 7.07 5.21
C VAL A 328 25.10 5.92 6.20
N SER A 329 25.54 6.23 7.41
CA SER A 329 25.51 5.25 8.51
C SER A 329 24.06 5.12 8.95
N SER A 330 23.39 4.03 8.53
CA SER A 330 22.17 3.65 9.18
C SER A 330 22.51 3.29 10.64
N ALA A 331 21.96 4.07 11.57
CA ALA A 331 21.83 3.55 12.92
C ALA A 331 21.14 2.18 12.83
N PRO A 332 21.51 1.18 13.66
CA PRO A 332 20.82 -0.09 13.66
C PRO A 332 19.33 0.21 13.89
N VAL A 333 18.56 0.13 12.84
CA VAL A 333 17.11 0.31 12.87
C VAL A 333 16.63 -0.86 13.73
N GLY A 334 16.21 -0.60 14.96
CA GLY A 334 15.51 -1.60 15.74
C GLY A 334 14.43 -2.17 14.84
N ALA A 335 14.29 -3.49 14.81
CA ALA A 335 13.44 -4.20 13.86
C ALA A 335 12.17 -3.43 13.55
N GLN A 336 12.04 -2.94 12.32
CA GLN A 336 10.88 -2.14 11.91
C GLN A 336 9.62 -2.96 12.12
N ARG A 337 8.57 -2.33 12.61
CA ARG A 337 7.29 -3.02 12.81
C ARG A 337 6.67 -3.37 11.47
N ALA A 338 5.92 -4.46 11.41
CA ALA A 338 5.29 -4.94 10.18
C ALA A 338 4.43 -3.88 9.47
N GLU A 339 3.66 -3.08 10.23
CA GLU A 339 2.85 -1.99 9.69
C GLU A 339 3.71 -0.88 9.04
N GLN A 340 4.90 -0.62 9.58
CA GLN A 340 5.85 0.35 9.02
C GLN A 340 6.48 -0.17 7.73
N GLN A 341 6.90 -1.44 7.70
CA GLN A 341 7.45 -2.07 6.50
C GLN A 341 6.43 -2.11 5.35
N LEU A 342 5.17 -2.44 5.65
CA LEU A 342 4.09 -2.40 4.65
C LEU A 342 3.87 -1.00 4.08
N ALA A 343 3.89 0.03 4.93
CA ALA A 343 3.72 1.41 4.50
C ALA A 343 4.89 1.88 3.61
N ILE A 344 6.12 1.52 3.96
CA ILE A 344 7.32 1.79 3.14
C ILE A 344 7.20 1.13 1.78
N LEU A 345 6.85 -0.16 1.74
CA LEU A 345 6.68 -0.90 0.49
C LEU A 345 5.51 -0.36 -0.36
N ALA A 346 4.44 0.12 0.28
CA ALA A 346 3.32 0.75 -0.41
C ALA A 346 3.77 2.03 -1.15
N VAL A 347 4.48 2.93 -0.47
CA VAL A 347 5.04 4.15 -1.08
C VAL A 347 5.97 3.81 -2.23
N ARG A 348 6.81 2.78 -2.08
CA ARG A 348 7.72 2.31 -3.13
C ARG A 348 6.96 1.83 -4.37
N LEU A 349 5.90 1.05 -4.19
CA LEU A 349 5.05 0.56 -5.29
C LEU A 349 4.27 1.71 -5.94
N GLU A 350 3.77 2.65 -5.16
CA GLU A 350 3.09 3.85 -5.65
C GLU A 350 4.01 4.69 -6.52
N MET A 351 5.23 4.98 -6.03
CA MET A 351 6.22 5.73 -6.81
C MET A 351 6.71 4.96 -8.03
N ALA A 352 6.86 3.64 -7.95
CA ALA A 352 7.20 2.79 -9.11
C ALA A 352 6.10 2.85 -10.19
N ALA A 353 4.83 2.84 -9.79
CA ALA A 353 3.72 3.00 -10.74
C ALA A 353 3.75 4.36 -11.44
N VAL A 354 4.09 5.43 -10.70
CA VAL A 354 4.24 6.77 -11.31
C VAL A 354 5.40 6.78 -12.30
N TYR A 355 6.59 6.28 -11.93
CA TYR A 355 7.72 6.19 -12.86
C TYR A 355 7.38 5.39 -14.11
N LEU A 356 6.71 4.27 -13.94
CA LEU A 356 6.29 3.42 -15.08
C LEU A 356 5.36 4.17 -16.03
N ARG A 357 4.43 4.98 -15.50
CA ARG A 357 3.59 5.88 -16.31
C ARG A 357 4.42 6.90 -17.07
N LEU A 358 5.37 7.57 -16.39
CA LEU A 358 6.18 8.65 -16.99
C LEU A 358 7.10 8.16 -18.10
N VAL A 359 7.66 6.96 -17.95
CA VAL A 359 8.55 6.35 -18.97
C VAL A 359 7.78 5.90 -20.22
N ARG A 360 6.52 5.51 -20.08
CA ARG A 360 5.70 5.01 -21.20
C ARG A 360 4.94 6.10 -21.96
N GLY A 361 4.74 7.27 -21.35
CA GLY A 361 4.05 8.44 -21.91
C GLY A 361 2.54 8.38 -21.76
#